data_0a05a9004164fd76d0593fa027f7d5fd
#
_entry.id   0a05a9004164fd76d0593fa027f7d5fd
#
_cell.length_a   1.000
_cell.length_b   1.000
_cell.length_c   1.000
_cell.angle_alpha   90.00
_cell.angle_beta   90.00
_cell.angle_gamma   90.00
#
_symmetry.space_group_name_H-M   'P 1'
#
loop_
_entity.id
_entity.type
_entity.pdbx_description
1 polymer ?
#
loop_
_entity_poly.entity_id
_entity_poly.type
_entity_poly.pdbx_seq_one_letter_code
_entity_poly.pdbx_strand_id
1 'polypeptide(L)'
;MPEVQKLKVHKSEKGLSVKDEIDQKRRCFIRRATTAVGGIGLAAAAVPFVSYWMPSADTEAAGAPIKIDITTLKPRQQLTVPWRGMPIWVILRDQEMLDAITKSDSLLRDPLCEQDQQPAYCKNINRSIKPQFLVIIGICTHLGCVPTYRPDVASVTPDWLGGFYCPCHGSKYDLAGRVYKDVPAPLNLKIPRHMYVSDTEIMIGEDQEGVQGAISIS
;
A
#
# COMPACT_ATOMS: atom_id res chain seq x y z
N MET A 1 34.06 7.08 87.03
CA MET A 1 33.04 7.06 86.00
C MET A 1 32.62 8.50 85.68
N PRO A 2 33.00 9.10 84.59
CA PRO A 2 32.56 10.46 84.26
C PRO A 2 31.26 10.41 83.46
N GLU A 3 30.38 11.28 83.86
CA GLU A 3 29.02 11.55 83.37
C GLU A 3 29.02 12.17 81.96
N VAL A 4 28.30 11.55 81.03
CA VAL A 4 28.20 12.01 79.64
C VAL A 4 27.15 13.12 79.58
N GLN A 5 27.58 14.37 79.47
CA GLN A 5 26.71 15.52 79.21
C GLN A 5 26.07 15.41 77.83
N LYS A 6 24.75 15.25 77.77
CA LYS A 6 23.94 15.34 76.53
C LYS A 6 23.92 16.79 76.06
N LEU A 7 24.64 17.06 74.96
CA LEU A 7 24.50 18.30 74.24
C LEU A 7 23.07 18.38 73.64
N LYS A 8 22.26 19.32 74.15
CA LYS A 8 20.99 19.72 73.50
C LYS A 8 21.33 20.51 72.25
N VAL A 9 21.13 19.91 71.08
CA VAL A 9 21.15 20.66 69.79
C VAL A 9 19.91 21.54 69.78
N HIS A 10 20.11 22.82 69.96
CA HIS A 10 19.08 23.85 69.75
C HIS A 10 18.83 24.01 68.25
N LYS A 11 17.74 23.43 67.73
CA LYS A 11 17.28 23.63 66.39
C LYS A 11 16.71 25.05 66.31
N SER A 12 17.52 25.99 65.83
CA SER A 12 17.12 27.36 65.63
C SER A 12 16.11 27.34 64.47
N GLU A 13 14.82 27.46 64.77
CA GLU A 13 13.79 27.80 63.81
C GLU A 13 14.00 29.26 63.39
N LYS A 14 14.80 29.49 62.32
CA LYS A 14 14.86 30.77 61.67
C LYS A 14 13.48 30.97 60.99
N GLY A 15 12.63 31.76 61.63
CA GLY A 15 11.40 32.25 60.98
C GLY A 15 11.80 32.93 59.67
N LEU A 16 11.26 32.44 58.55
CA LEU A 16 11.47 33.06 57.26
C LEU A 16 10.99 34.53 57.33
N SER A 17 11.88 35.47 57.02
CA SER A 17 11.51 36.89 56.91
C SER A 17 10.43 37.04 55.84
N VAL A 18 9.43 37.95 56.09
CA VAL A 18 8.37 38.28 55.12
C VAL A 18 8.97 38.60 53.74
N LYS A 19 10.15 39.17 53.69
CA LYS A 19 10.89 39.50 52.49
C LYS A 19 11.34 38.24 51.75
N ASP A 20 11.79 37.18 52.47
CA ASP A 20 12.18 35.90 51.87
C ASP A 20 10.98 35.11 51.38
N GLU A 21 9.83 35.24 52.04
CA GLU A 21 8.60 34.60 51.60
C GLU A 21 8.02 35.24 50.29
N ILE A 22 8.08 36.58 50.19
CA ILE A 22 7.72 37.29 48.98
C ILE A 22 8.65 36.95 47.81
N ASP A 23 9.96 36.82 48.06
CA ASP A 23 10.93 36.45 47.01
C ASP A 23 10.72 35.00 46.56
N GLN A 24 10.37 34.11 47.44
CA GLN A 24 10.03 32.72 47.11
C GLN A 24 8.74 32.64 46.25
N LYS A 25 7.71 33.43 46.55
CA LYS A 25 6.47 33.47 45.77
C LYS A 25 6.70 34.01 44.36
N ARG A 26 7.50 35.09 44.24
CA ARG A 26 7.90 35.65 42.93
C ARG A 26 8.70 34.64 42.09
N ARG A 27 9.65 33.98 42.66
CA ARG A 27 10.46 32.93 41.98
C ARG A 27 9.60 31.77 41.52
N CYS A 28 8.66 31.34 42.36
CA CYS A 28 7.71 30.28 42.01
C CYS A 28 6.80 30.70 40.87
N PHE A 29 6.27 31.93 40.90
CA PHE A 29 5.44 32.47 39.82
C PHE A 29 6.21 32.58 38.51
N ILE A 30 7.41 33.15 38.53
CA ILE A 30 8.25 33.31 37.34
C ILE A 30 8.58 31.92 36.73
N ARG A 31 8.99 30.95 37.57
CA ARG A 31 9.23 29.58 37.07
C ARG A 31 8.01 28.98 36.42
N ARG A 32 6.85 29.05 37.05
CA ARG A 32 5.60 28.51 36.49
C ARG A 32 5.23 29.20 35.18
N ALA A 33 5.30 30.52 35.14
CA ALA A 33 5.03 31.29 33.94
C ALA A 33 5.98 30.95 32.79
N THR A 34 7.29 30.92 33.08
CA THR A 34 8.31 30.55 32.07
C THR A 34 8.13 29.11 31.59
N THR A 35 7.84 28.16 32.50
CA THR A 35 7.58 26.76 32.10
C THR A 35 6.33 26.65 31.24
N ALA A 36 5.25 27.37 31.57
CA ALA A 36 4.03 27.35 30.77
C ALA A 36 4.26 27.95 29.37
N VAL A 37 4.88 29.14 29.28
CA VAL A 37 5.19 29.77 28.00
C VAL A 37 6.18 28.92 27.19
N GLY A 38 7.22 28.39 27.82
CA GLY A 38 8.17 27.49 27.17
C GLY A 38 7.53 26.18 26.67
N GLY A 39 6.61 25.61 27.45
CA GLY A 39 5.86 24.41 27.06
C GLY A 39 4.94 24.69 25.85
N ILE A 40 4.22 25.82 25.85
CA ILE A 40 3.41 26.24 24.72
C ILE A 40 4.29 26.49 23.48
N GLY A 41 5.42 27.17 23.65
CA GLY A 41 6.37 27.42 22.56
C GLY A 41 6.93 26.14 21.96
N LEU A 42 7.29 25.17 22.80
CA LEU A 42 7.77 23.86 22.37
C LEU A 42 6.68 23.07 21.63
N ALA A 43 5.45 23.07 22.15
CA ALA A 43 4.32 22.44 21.49
C ALA A 43 4.04 23.08 20.11
N ALA A 44 4.03 24.43 20.04
CA ALA A 44 3.85 25.14 18.78
C ALA A 44 4.97 24.85 17.78
N ALA A 45 6.23 24.76 18.23
CA ALA A 45 7.36 24.39 17.38
C ALA A 45 7.30 22.94 16.90
N ALA A 46 6.67 22.02 17.65
CA ALA A 46 6.52 20.62 17.24
C ALA A 46 5.48 20.43 16.12
N VAL A 47 4.47 21.33 16.00
CA VAL A 47 3.40 21.22 15.00
C VAL A 47 3.92 21.03 13.57
N PRO A 48 4.83 21.87 13.03
CA PRO A 48 5.31 21.71 11.66
C PRO A 48 6.08 20.41 11.46
N PHE A 49 6.79 19.92 12.47
CA PHE A 49 7.49 18.63 12.37
C PHE A 49 6.53 17.46 12.35
N VAL A 50 5.46 17.48 13.16
CA VAL A 50 4.44 16.43 13.15
C VAL A 50 3.62 16.47 11.86
N SER A 51 3.24 17.67 11.39
CA SER A 51 2.48 17.82 10.15
C SER A 51 3.28 17.39 8.91
N TYR A 52 4.61 17.48 8.94
CA TYR A 52 5.45 16.98 7.86
C TYR A 52 5.36 15.46 7.66
N TRP A 53 4.97 14.70 8.68
CA TRP A 53 4.77 13.25 8.61
C TRP A 53 3.38 12.86 8.09
N MET A 54 2.47 13.83 7.98
CA MET A 54 1.16 13.59 7.37
C MET A 54 1.30 13.53 5.84
N PRO A 55 0.57 12.63 5.16
CA PRO A 55 0.58 12.59 3.72
C PRO A 55 0.09 13.92 3.14
N SER A 56 0.69 14.35 2.03
CA SER A 56 0.21 15.53 1.30
C SER A 56 -1.10 15.22 0.59
N ALA A 57 -1.90 16.24 0.28
CA ALA A 57 -3.11 16.11 -0.50
C ALA A 57 -2.87 15.44 -1.87
N ASP A 58 -1.71 15.70 -2.49
CA ASP A 58 -1.31 15.05 -3.73
C ASP A 58 -1.05 13.54 -3.55
N THR A 59 -0.47 13.16 -2.42
CA THR A 59 -0.24 11.73 -2.09
C THR A 59 -1.56 11.01 -1.82
N GLU A 60 -2.50 11.66 -1.13
CA GLU A 60 -3.85 11.13 -0.88
C GLU A 60 -4.61 11.00 -2.21
N ALA A 61 -4.57 12.02 -3.07
CA ALA A 61 -5.18 12.00 -4.39
C ALA A 61 -4.58 10.90 -5.29
N ALA A 62 -3.26 10.72 -5.27
CA ALA A 62 -2.59 9.63 -6.02
C ALA A 62 -2.96 8.23 -5.50
N GLY A 63 -3.39 8.12 -4.24
CA GLY A 63 -3.89 6.90 -3.62
C GLY A 63 -5.37 6.62 -3.86
N ALA A 64 -6.13 7.60 -4.36
CA ALA A 64 -7.56 7.48 -4.56
C ALA A 64 -7.91 6.43 -5.64
N PRO A 65 -9.12 5.83 -5.59
CA PRO A 65 -9.64 5.00 -6.66
C PRO A 65 -9.72 5.77 -7.97
N ILE A 66 -9.45 5.08 -9.09
CA ILE A 66 -9.53 5.66 -10.43
C ILE A 66 -10.54 4.92 -11.30
N LYS A 67 -11.22 5.65 -12.17
CA LYS A 67 -12.09 5.09 -13.20
C LYS A 67 -11.34 4.98 -14.52
N ILE A 68 -11.52 3.87 -15.20
CA ILE A 68 -10.92 3.56 -16.50
C ILE A 68 -12.03 3.30 -17.50
N ASP A 69 -12.09 4.08 -18.56
CA ASP A 69 -12.97 3.84 -19.69
C ASP A 69 -12.34 2.79 -20.63
N ILE A 70 -13.08 1.72 -20.89
CA ILE A 70 -12.66 0.60 -21.73
C ILE A 70 -13.40 0.56 -23.07
N THR A 71 -14.21 1.59 -23.39
CA THR A 71 -15.03 1.64 -24.62
C THR A 71 -14.21 1.51 -25.90
N THR A 72 -13.02 2.11 -25.91
CA THR A 72 -12.15 2.16 -27.11
C THR A 72 -11.16 1.01 -27.19
N LEU A 73 -11.15 0.12 -26.18
CA LEU A 73 -10.18 -0.97 -26.11
C LEU A 73 -10.52 -2.05 -27.15
N LYS A 74 -9.56 -2.34 -28.00
CA LYS A 74 -9.70 -3.36 -29.07
C LYS A 74 -9.22 -4.74 -28.57
N PRO A 75 -9.72 -5.84 -29.16
CA PRO A 75 -9.19 -7.17 -28.87
C PRO A 75 -7.66 -7.24 -28.99
N ARG A 76 -7.01 -7.94 -28.07
CA ARG A 76 -5.55 -8.10 -27.93
C ARG A 76 -4.79 -6.82 -27.56
N GLN A 77 -5.48 -5.69 -27.39
CA GLN A 77 -4.88 -4.42 -27.00
C GLN A 77 -4.70 -4.35 -25.48
N GLN A 78 -3.57 -3.74 -25.05
CA GLN A 78 -3.26 -3.37 -23.68
C GLN A 78 -3.44 -1.87 -23.49
N LEU A 79 -4.26 -1.47 -22.51
CA LEU A 79 -4.33 -0.12 -21.97
C LEU A 79 -3.50 -0.06 -20.69
N THR A 80 -2.64 0.94 -20.56
CA THR A 80 -1.83 1.15 -19.36
C THR A 80 -2.24 2.43 -18.64
N VAL A 81 -2.59 2.33 -17.38
CA VAL A 81 -2.99 3.47 -16.53
C VAL A 81 -2.14 3.46 -15.25
N PRO A 82 -1.49 4.58 -14.89
CA PRO A 82 -0.75 4.67 -13.64
C PRO A 82 -1.72 4.79 -12.46
N TRP A 83 -1.49 3.98 -11.42
CA TRP A 83 -2.21 4.06 -10.15
C TRP A 83 -1.28 3.71 -8.99
N ARG A 84 -1.20 4.57 -7.98
CA ARG A 84 -0.31 4.42 -6.82
C ARG A 84 1.14 4.13 -7.21
N GLY A 85 1.63 4.79 -8.27
CA GLY A 85 2.98 4.59 -8.80
C GLY A 85 3.21 3.25 -9.51
N MET A 86 2.17 2.45 -9.74
CA MET A 86 2.23 1.15 -10.43
C MET A 86 1.50 1.21 -11.76
N PRO A 87 2.00 0.55 -12.83
CA PRO A 87 1.29 0.40 -14.07
C PRO A 87 0.16 -0.63 -13.90
N ILE A 88 -1.09 -0.19 -14.06
CA ILE A 88 -2.25 -1.06 -14.17
C ILE A 88 -2.50 -1.31 -15.64
N TRP A 89 -2.58 -2.56 -16.01
CA TRP A 89 -2.91 -3.00 -17.37
C TRP A 89 -4.34 -3.52 -17.43
N VAL A 90 -5.07 -3.02 -18.42
CA VAL A 90 -6.37 -3.57 -18.80
C VAL A 90 -6.22 -4.12 -20.21
N ILE A 91 -6.52 -5.39 -20.39
CA ILE A 91 -6.34 -6.11 -21.66
C ILE A 91 -7.66 -6.72 -22.07
N LEU A 92 -8.09 -6.44 -23.30
CA LEU A 92 -9.23 -7.13 -23.91
C LEU A 92 -8.72 -8.39 -24.62
N ARG A 93 -9.06 -9.57 -24.06
CA ARG A 93 -8.68 -10.88 -24.58
C ARG A 93 -9.72 -11.36 -25.60
N ASP A 94 -9.24 -11.91 -26.70
CA ASP A 94 -10.06 -12.63 -27.66
C ASP A 94 -10.24 -14.11 -27.27
N GLN A 95 -11.01 -14.87 -28.04
CA GLN A 95 -11.27 -16.27 -27.75
C GLN A 95 -10.02 -17.13 -27.85
N GLU A 96 -9.11 -16.85 -28.77
CA GLU A 96 -7.85 -17.60 -28.92
C GLU A 96 -6.98 -17.45 -27.65
N MET A 97 -6.93 -16.24 -27.07
CA MET A 97 -6.22 -15.99 -25.82
C MET A 97 -6.85 -16.74 -24.64
N LEU A 98 -8.18 -16.80 -24.58
CA LEU A 98 -8.89 -17.55 -23.53
C LEU A 98 -8.63 -19.08 -23.65
N ASP A 99 -8.61 -19.58 -24.87
CA ASP A 99 -8.29 -20.99 -25.14
C ASP A 99 -6.82 -21.32 -24.81
N ALA A 100 -5.91 -20.37 -25.05
CA ALA A 100 -4.48 -20.51 -24.70
C ALA A 100 -4.26 -20.58 -23.18
N ILE A 101 -5.05 -19.85 -22.38
CA ILE A 101 -5.01 -19.89 -20.92
C ILE A 101 -5.25 -21.32 -20.42
N THR A 102 -6.24 -22.02 -20.98
CA THR A 102 -6.58 -23.40 -20.59
C THR A 102 -5.48 -24.40 -20.94
N LYS A 103 -4.78 -24.17 -22.06
CA LYS A 103 -3.69 -25.04 -22.53
C LYS A 103 -2.39 -24.88 -21.74
N SER A 104 -2.21 -23.78 -21.03
CA SER A 104 -0.96 -23.47 -20.30
C SER A 104 -0.85 -24.11 -18.91
N ASP A 105 -1.90 -24.69 -18.34
CA ASP A 105 -1.96 -25.14 -16.95
C ASP A 105 -0.79 -26.07 -16.53
N SER A 106 -0.37 -27.00 -17.39
CA SER A 106 0.74 -27.91 -17.09
C SER A 106 2.10 -27.20 -16.97
N LEU A 107 2.23 -26.03 -17.56
CA LEU A 107 3.45 -25.22 -17.58
C LEU A 107 3.56 -24.29 -16.38
N LEU A 108 2.49 -24.13 -15.59
CA LEU A 108 2.37 -23.11 -14.54
C LEU A 108 2.74 -23.65 -13.17
N ARG A 109 3.27 -22.76 -12.31
CA ARG A 109 3.62 -23.04 -10.91
C ARG A 109 2.39 -23.07 -10.01
N ASP A 110 1.47 -22.11 -10.19
CA ASP A 110 0.22 -21.97 -9.43
C ASP A 110 -0.96 -21.77 -10.39
N PRO A 111 -1.38 -22.84 -11.13
CA PRO A 111 -2.46 -22.75 -12.10
C PRO A 111 -3.82 -22.49 -11.46
N LEU A 112 -4.03 -22.94 -10.21
CA LEU A 112 -5.29 -22.78 -9.47
C LEU A 112 -5.39 -21.46 -8.69
N CYS A 113 -4.34 -20.61 -8.76
CA CYS A 113 -4.31 -19.32 -8.07
C CYS A 113 -4.53 -19.43 -6.55
N GLU A 114 -3.86 -20.37 -5.91
CA GLU A 114 -3.99 -20.63 -4.48
C GLU A 114 -3.31 -19.55 -3.63
N GLN A 115 -2.25 -18.93 -4.16
CA GLN A 115 -1.52 -17.85 -3.51
C GLN A 115 -2.35 -16.56 -3.51
N ASP A 116 -2.17 -15.74 -2.46
CA ASP A 116 -2.87 -14.46 -2.26
C ASP A 116 -2.34 -13.35 -3.21
N GLN A 117 -2.62 -13.50 -4.50
CA GLN A 117 -2.24 -12.55 -5.55
C GLN A 117 -3.44 -11.92 -6.26
N GLN A 118 -4.65 -12.26 -5.86
CA GLN A 118 -5.90 -11.76 -6.43
C GLN A 118 -7.02 -11.70 -5.38
N PRO A 119 -8.00 -10.80 -5.54
CA PRO A 119 -9.24 -10.83 -4.77
C PRO A 119 -10.01 -12.14 -4.98
N ALA A 120 -10.83 -12.52 -4.01
CA ALA A 120 -11.59 -13.79 -4.03
C ALA A 120 -12.45 -13.95 -5.30
N TYR A 121 -13.07 -12.87 -5.77
CA TYR A 121 -13.89 -12.85 -6.98
C TYR A 121 -13.08 -13.06 -8.29
N CYS A 122 -11.76 -12.92 -8.24
CA CYS A 122 -10.84 -13.21 -9.36
C CYS A 122 -10.11 -14.55 -9.19
N LYS A 123 -10.46 -15.36 -8.18
CA LYS A 123 -9.85 -16.69 -7.98
C LYS A 123 -10.50 -17.71 -8.93
N ASN A 124 -10.20 -17.57 -10.21
CA ASN A 124 -10.65 -18.43 -11.30
C ASN A 124 -9.53 -18.55 -12.36
N ILE A 125 -9.69 -19.44 -13.33
CA ILE A 125 -8.71 -19.71 -14.37
C ILE A 125 -8.34 -18.46 -15.19
N ASN A 126 -9.29 -17.57 -15.43
CA ASN A 126 -9.09 -16.33 -16.17
C ASN A 126 -8.53 -15.18 -15.33
N ARG A 127 -8.51 -15.35 -14.00
CA ARG A 127 -8.11 -14.35 -13.01
C ARG A 127 -8.79 -13.00 -13.24
N SER A 128 -10.08 -13.02 -13.49
CA SER A 128 -10.86 -11.83 -13.84
C SER A 128 -12.34 -12.00 -13.47
N ILE A 129 -13.05 -10.88 -13.32
CA ILE A 129 -14.51 -10.83 -13.14
C ILE A 129 -15.21 -11.22 -14.43
N LYS A 130 -14.84 -10.57 -15.55
CA LYS A 130 -15.31 -10.89 -16.90
C LYS A 130 -14.14 -11.54 -17.67
N PRO A 131 -14.26 -12.78 -18.20
CA PRO A 131 -13.16 -13.51 -18.82
C PRO A 131 -12.42 -12.73 -19.91
N GLN A 132 -13.10 -11.91 -20.69
CA GLN A 132 -12.52 -11.14 -21.78
C GLN A 132 -11.66 -9.96 -21.30
N PHE A 133 -11.82 -9.47 -20.07
CA PHE A 133 -11.05 -8.36 -19.55
C PHE A 133 -10.11 -8.80 -18.43
N LEU A 134 -8.82 -8.66 -18.64
CA LEU A 134 -7.81 -8.84 -17.60
C LEU A 134 -7.42 -7.47 -17.03
N VAL A 135 -7.53 -7.32 -15.70
CA VAL A 135 -7.02 -6.17 -14.97
C VAL A 135 -5.87 -6.64 -14.09
N ILE A 136 -4.64 -6.13 -14.31
CA ILE A 136 -3.46 -6.67 -13.68
C ILE A 136 -2.43 -5.59 -13.39
N ILE A 137 -1.64 -5.76 -12.32
CA ILE A 137 -0.49 -4.90 -12.01
C ILE A 137 0.70 -5.39 -12.84
N GLY A 138 1.21 -4.52 -13.71
CA GLY A 138 2.32 -4.81 -14.62
C GLY A 138 3.68 -4.78 -13.93
N ILE A 139 3.84 -5.47 -12.81
CA ILE A 139 5.08 -5.54 -12.04
C ILE A 139 5.46 -7.00 -11.80
N CYS A 140 6.64 -7.38 -12.26
CA CYS A 140 7.20 -8.71 -12.09
C CYS A 140 7.41 -9.04 -10.60
N THR A 141 6.92 -10.20 -10.17
CA THR A 141 7.00 -10.66 -8.78
C THR A 141 8.40 -11.10 -8.36
N HIS A 142 9.38 -11.12 -9.28
CA HIS A 142 10.78 -11.41 -8.94
C HIS A 142 11.41 -10.20 -8.22
N LEU A 143 11.68 -9.10 -8.93
CA LEU A 143 12.37 -7.91 -8.40
C LEU A 143 11.75 -6.59 -8.90
N GLY A 144 10.48 -6.57 -9.28
CA GLY A 144 9.76 -5.33 -9.56
C GLY A 144 9.95 -4.74 -10.97
N CYS A 145 10.62 -5.43 -11.91
CA CYS A 145 10.68 -4.99 -13.30
C CYS A 145 9.29 -4.97 -13.95
N VAL A 146 9.09 -4.15 -14.98
CA VAL A 146 7.87 -4.13 -15.78
C VAL A 146 8.01 -5.17 -16.92
N PRO A 147 7.21 -6.26 -16.93
CA PRO A 147 7.22 -7.21 -18.02
C PRO A 147 6.73 -6.61 -19.34
N THR A 148 7.07 -7.22 -20.44
CA THR A 148 6.56 -6.84 -21.76
C THR A 148 5.38 -7.75 -22.13
N TYR A 149 4.30 -7.17 -22.59
CA TYR A 149 3.16 -7.90 -23.14
C TYR A 149 3.53 -8.50 -24.49
N ARG A 150 3.39 -9.82 -24.63
CA ARG A 150 3.73 -10.63 -25.80
C ARG A 150 2.57 -11.59 -26.11
N PRO A 151 1.49 -11.09 -26.72
CA PRO A 151 0.29 -11.90 -26.96
C PRO A 151 0.46 -12.97 -28.03
N ASP A 152 1.45 -12.81 -28.91
CA ASP A 152 1.60 -13.68 -30.09
C ASP A 152 2.29 -15.01 -29.71
N VAL A 153 1.74 -16.09 -30.25
CA VAL A 153 2.30 -17.45 -30.10
C VAL A 153 3.72 -17.50 -30.65
N ALA A 154 4.58 -18.28 -29.99
CA ALA A 154 5.99 -18.48 -30.35
C ALA A 154 6.85 -17.20 -30.43
N SER A 155 6.38 -16.06 -29.86
CA SER A 155 7.13 -14.79 -29.88
C SER A 155 8.25 -14.68 -28.87
N VAL A 156 8.33 -15.60 -27.89
CA VAL A 156 9.38 -15.66 -26.85
C VAL A 156 10.16 -16.96 -26.92
N THR A 157 9.45 -18.08 -26.91
CA THR A 157 10.00 -19.45 -27.08
C THR A 157 9.06 -20.24 -27.99
N PRO A 158 9.49 -21.34 -28.60
CA PRO A 158 8.65 -22.13 -29.51
C PRO A 158 7.34 -22.65 -28.87
N ASP A 159 7.36 -22.91 -27.58
CA ASP A 159 6.23 -23.35 -26.75
C ASP A 159 5.40 -22.21 -26.14
N TRP A 160 5.72 -20.96 -26.48
CA TRP A 160 5.06 -19.79 -25.96
C TRP A 160 3.63 -19.63 -26.51
N LEU A 161 2.63 -19.59 -25.63
CA LEU A 161 1.21 -19.48 -25.97
C LEU A 161 0.67 -18.04 -25.88
N GLY A 162 1.55 -17.06 -25.64
CA GLY A 162 1.18 -15.68 -25.33
C GLY A 162 1.22 -15.39 -23.84
N GLY A 163 1.38 -14.10 -23.47
CA GLY A 163 1.44 -13.67 -22.09
C GLY A 163 2.36 -12.49 -21.82
N PHE A 164 3.08 -12.52 -20.70
CA PHE A 164 3.98 -11.45 -20.29
C PHE A 164 5.40 -12.01 -20.06
N TYR A 165 6.37 -11.36 -20.66
CA TYR A 165 7.78 -11.73 -20.55
C TYR A 165 8.55 -10.63 -19.83
N CYS A 166 9.23 -10.98 -18.75
CA CYS A 166 10.09 -10.04 -18.02
C CYS A 166 11.51 -10.08 -18.60
N PRO A 167 12.00 -9.02 -19.26
CA PRO A 167 13.30 -9.04 -19.92
C PRO A 167 14.49 -9.00 -18.93
N CYS A 168 14.25 -8.60 -17.66
CA CYS A 168 15.31 -8.50 -16.67
C CYS A 168 15.99 -9.85 -16.37
N HIS A 169 15.19 -10.91 -16.13
CA HIS A 169 15.70 -12.22 -15.77
C HIS A 169 14.91 -13.38 -16.40
N GLY A 170 14.12 -13.11 -17.45
CA GLY A 170 13.45 -14.14 -18.22
C GLY A 170 12.20 -14.75 -17.57
N SER A 171 11.63 -14.13 -16.53
CA SER A 171 10.37 -14.63 -15.97
C SER A 171 9.24 -14.56 -16.98
N LYS A 172 8.44 -15.63 -17.07
CA LYS A 172 7.32 -15.80 -18.00
C LYS A 172 6.01 -15.92 -17.25
N TYR A 173 4.96 -15.29 -17.78
CA TYR A 173 3.60 -15.37 -17.28
C TYR A 173 2.64 -15.58 -18.45
N ASP A 174 1.59 -16.36 -18.24
CA ASP A 174 0.57 -16.58 -19.25
C ASP A 174 -0.37 -15.37 -19.46
N LEU A 175 -1.38 -15.51 -20.32
CA LEU A 175 -2.36 -14.49 -20.65
C LEU A 175 -3.37 -14.18 -19.50
N ALA A 176 -3.31 -14.91 -18.39
CA ALA A 176 -3.99 -14.60 -17.13
C ALA A 176 -3.03 -14.06 -16.06
N GLY A 177 -1.74 -13.85 -16.40
CA GLY A 177 -0.70 -13.41 -15.48
C GLY A 177 -0.26 -14.48 -14.48
N ARG A 178 -0.48 -15.77 -14.78
CA ARG A 178 -0.03 -16.90 -13.96
C ARG A 178 1.42 -17.24 -14.33
N VAL A 179 2.25 -17.45 -13.30
CA VAL A 179 3.71 -17.64 -13.45
C VAL A 179 4.02 -19.04 -13.94
N TYR A 180 4.94 -19.14 -14.91
CA TYR A 180 5.47 -20.40 -15.41
C TYR A 180 6.35 -21.09 -14.34
N LYS A 181 6.50 -22.42 -14.45
CA LYS A 181 7.53 -23.19 -13.75
C LYS A 181 8.92 -22.76 -14.21
N ASP A 182 9.93 -23.07 -13.42
CA ASP A 182 11.35 -22.91 -13.77
C ASP A 182 11.76 -21.50 -14.23
N VAL A 183 11.10 -20.47 -13.67
CA VAL A 183 11.46 -19.07 -13.85
C VAL A 183 11.74 -18.40 -12.51
N PRO A 184 12.53 -17.28 -12.48
CA PRO A 184 12.90 -16.60 -11.24
C PRO A 184 11.72 -16.05 -10.43
N ALA A 185 10.64 -15.62 -11.08
CA ALA A 185 9.46 -15.08 -10.39
C ALA A 185 8.76 -16.18 -9.57
N PRO A 186 8.49 -15.93 -8.27
CA PRO A 186 7.91 -16.94 -7.39
C PRO A 186 6.37 -17.01 -7.47
N LEU A 187 5.69 -15.93 -7.86
CA LEU A 187 4.24 -15.75 -7.73
C LEU A 187 3.62 -15.26 -9.03
N ASN A 188 2.33 -15.47 -9.18
CA ASN A 188 1.51 -14.87 -10.24
C ASN A 188 1.57 -13.33 -10.17
N LEU A 189 1.34 -12.63 -11.28
CA LEU A 189 1.19 -11.18 -11.28
C LEU A 189 -0.02 -10.79 -10.44
N LYS A 190 0.06 -9.65 -9.73
CA LYS A 190 -0.99 -9.25 -8.79
C LYS A 190 -2.20 -8.65 -9.50
N ILE A 191 -3.40 -9.03 -9.08
CA ILE A 191 -4.67 -8.42 -9.48
C ILE A 191 -5.04 -7.34 -8.45
N PRO A 192 -5.23 -6.07 -8.83
CA PRO A 192 -5.70 -5.05 -7.93
C PRO A 192 -7.18 -5.24 -7.60
N ARG A 193 -7.63 -4.71 -6.45
CA ARG A 193 -9.06 -4.57 -6.19
C ARG A 193 -9.69 -3.73 -7.29
N HIS A 194 -10.79 -4.20 -7.87
CA HIS A 194 -11.51 -3.49 -8.92
C HIS A 194 -12.94 -3.97 -9.02
N MET A 195 -13.79 -3.13 -9.58
CA MET A 195 -15.17 -3.48 -9.91
C MET A 195 -15.61 -2.81 -11.21
N TYR A 196 -16.67 -3.33 -11.83
CA TYR A 196 -17.31 -2.67 -12.95
C TYR A 196 -18.33 -1.67 -12.43
N VAL A 197 -18.18 -0.41 -12.78
CA VAL A 197 -19.17 0.66 -12.49
C VAL A 197 -20.27 0.60 -13.55
N SER A 198 -19.91 0.27 -14.78
CA SER A 198 -20.80 0.04 -15.92
C SER A 198 -20.20 -1.03 -16.84
N ASP A 199 -20.83 -1.29 -17.98
CA ASP A 199 -20.25 -2.19 -18.98
C ASP A 199 -18.99 -1.62 -19.66
N THR A 200 -18.79 -0.33 -19.58
CA THR A 200 -17.69 0.41 -20.22
C THR A 200 -16.70 1.04 -19.26
N GLU A 201 -16.95 0.96 -17.96
CA GLU A 201 -16.10 1.59 -16.95
C GLU A 201 -15.68 0.62 -15.85
N ILE A 202 -14.38 0.59 -15.54
CA ILE A 202 -13.78 -0.17 -14.45
C ILE A 202 -13.26 0.82 -13.40
N MET A 203 -13.61 0.61 -12.12
CA MET A 203 -13.03 1.29 -10.96
C MET A 203 -11.88 0.46 -10.40
N ILE A 204 -10.71 1.06 -10.24
CA ILE A 204 -9.54 0.44 -9.61
C ILE A 204 -9.37 1.02 -8.20
N GLY A 205 -9.07 0.15 -7.24
CA GLY A 205 -8.82 0.53 -5.84
C GLY A 205 -10.01 0.30 -4.91
N GLU A 206 -11.18 0.09 -5.47
CA GLU A 206 -12.40 -0.30 -4.74
C GLU A 206 -13.00 -1.57 -5.34
N ASP A 207 -13.74 -2.29 -4.51
CA ASP A 207 -14.55 -3.44 -4.90
C ASP A 207 -15.89 -3.41 -4.16
N GLN A 208 -16.81 -4.30 -4.53
CA GLN A 208 -18.14 -4.36 -3.91
C GLN A 208 -18.08 -4.73 -2.43
N GLU A 209 -17.09 -5.50 -1.99
CA GLU A 209 -16.90 -5.87 -0.59
C GLU A 209 -16.44 -4.66 0.25
N GLY A 210 -15.57 -3.81 -0.29
CA GLY A 210 -15.11 -2.57 0.36
C GLY A 210 -16.21 -1.53 0.51
N VAL A 211 -17.08 -1.40 -0.50
CA VAL A 211 -18.24 -0.49 -0.47
C VAL A 211 -19.27 -0.95 0.55
N GLN A 212 -19.54 -2.25 0.65
CA GLN A 212 -20.47 -2.80 1.65
C GLN A 212 -19.93 -2.66 3.08
N GLY A 213 -18.60 -2.81 3.28
CA GLY A 213 -17.96 -2.59 4.58
C GLY A 213 -18.06 -1.14 5.07
N ALA A 214 -17.96 -0.16 4.18
CA ALA A 214 -18.10 1.25 4.51
C ALA A 214 -19.55 1.65 4.89
N ILE A 215 -20.54 1.01 4.30
CA ILE A 215 -21.97 1.25 4.61
C ILE A 215 -22.36 0.62 5.96
N SER A 216 -21.68 -0.43 6.42
CA SER A 216 -21.99 -1.13 7.68
C SER A 216 -21.45 -0.44 8.93
N ILE A 217 -20.66 0.64 8.80
CA ILE A 217 -20.04 1.40 9.91
C ILE A 217 -20.72 2.76 10.15
N SER A 218 -21.77 3.10 9.40
CA SER A 218 -22.52 4.37 9.52
C SER A 218 -23.80 4.21 10.36
#